data_2aa680752668c72f322725c240709803
#
_entry.id   2aa680752668c72f322725c240709803
#
_cell.length_a   1.000
_cell.length_b   1.000
_cell.length_c   1.000
_cell.angle_alpha   90.00
_cell.angle_beta   90.00
_cell.angle_gamma   90.00
#
_symmetry.space_group_name_H-M   'P 1'
#
loop_
_entity.id
_entity.type
_entity.pdbx_description
1 polymer ?
#
loop_
_entity_poly.entity_id
_entity_poly.type
_entity_poly.pdbx_seq_one_letter_code
_entity_poly.pdbx_strand_id
1 'polypeptide(L)'
;MYHDMKNHMICVRHLCEDKDINKALEYIDSMENNITNYNQLNQEFYTKNMILDSILRVKKSICIEKGIDFLVDMDFSKNNSMDMVDVCTIFSNVIDNAIEACDKIDEPNISKKIILKSKYIDGLCIILIENTKINEVKKRKKLFLTNKENSNMHGIGLTNVKRTVEKYFGEVIFTHSKNTFIVKIMIPYKK
;
A
#
# COMPACT_ATOMS: atom_id res chain seq x y z
N MET A 1 9.97 21.63 4.45
CA MET A 1 9.42 20.25 4.44
C MET A 1 10.06 19.33 3.41
N TYR A 2 10.02 19.59 2.09
CA TYR A 2 10.69 18.70 1.09
C TYR A 2 12.22 18.71 1.20
N HIS A 3 12.83 19.85 1.51
CA HIS A 3 14.28 20.00 1.66
C HIS A 3 14.80 19.25 2.89
N ASP A 4 14.05 19.22 3.97
CA ASP A 4 14.42 18.56 5.22
C ASP A 4 14.42 17.04 5.05
N MET A 5 13.40 16.49 4.39
CA MET A 5 13.32 15.06 4.07
C MET A 5 14.53 14.60 3.24
N LYS A 6 14.98 15.40 2.28
CA LYS A 6 16.17 15.08 1.49
C LYS A 6 17.44 14.98 2.37
N ASN A 7 17.59 15.89 3.32
CA ASN A 7 18.73 15.88 4.24
C ASN A 7 18.71 14.65 5.15
N HIS A 8 17.54 14.28 5.67
CA HIS A 8 17.37 13.05 6.45
C HIS A 8 17.74 11.80 5.63
N MET A 9 17.29 11.71 4.38
CA MET A 9 17.66 10.59 3.50
C MET A 9 19.18 10.52 3.23
N ILE A 10 19.85 11.66 3.12
CA ILE A 10 21.31 11.72 2.97
C ILE A 10 22.00 11.17 4.22
N CYS A 11 21.55 11.54 5.43
CA CYS A 11 22.10 11.02 6.67
C CYS A 11 21.94 9.50 6.78
N VAL A 12 20.74 8.97 6.51
CA VAL A 12 20.49 7.52 6.50
C VAL A 12 21.40 6.82 5.50
N ARG A 13 21.58 7.39 4.29
CA ARG A 13 22.44 6.84 3.28
C ARG A 13 23.88 6.72 3.76
N HIS A 14 24.46 7.78 4.33
CA HIS A 14 25.83 7.75 4.85
C HIS A 14 26.02 6.70 5.93
N LEU A 15 25.07 6.60 6.88
CA LEU A 15 25.12 5.57 7.91
C LEU A 15 25.08 4.15 7.33
N CYS A 16 24.33 3.94 6.25
CA CYS A 16 24.31 2.66 5.54
C CYS A 16 25.62 2.40 4.78
N GLU A 17 26.22 3.42 4.13
CA GLU A 17 27.52 3.34 3.44
C GLU A 17 28.64 3.00 4.42
N ASP A 18 28.60 3.56 5.64
CA ASP A 18 29.54 3.28 6.74
C ASP A 18 29.26 1.90 7.41
N LYS A 19 28.27 1.14 6.93
CA LYS A 19 27.82 -0.15 7.49
C LYS A 19 27.31 -0.08 8.93
N ASP A 20 27.00 1.11 9.44
CA ASP A 20 26.44 1.32 10.77
C ASP A 20 24.89 1.24 10.71
N ILE A 21 24.40 0.05 10.40
CA ILE A 21 22.97 -0.20 10.20
C ILE A 21 22.17 0.09 11.49
N ASN A 22 22.75 -0.19 12.66
CA ASN A 22 22.07 0.07 13.93
C ASN A 22 21.80 1.57 14.13
N LYS A 23 22.80 2.42 13.87
CA LYS A 23 22.60 3.88 13.94
C LYS A 23 21.66 4.40 12.86
N ALA A 24 21.66 3.80 11.65
CA ALA A 24 20.69 4.14 10.63
C ALA A 24 19.24 3.86 11.09
N LEU A 25 19.03 2.70 11.74
CA LEU A 25 17.74 2.35 12.32
C LEU A 25 17.34 3.29 13.47
N GLU A 26 18.24 3.53 14.43
CA GLU A 26 18.01 4.48 15.53
C GLU A 26 17.67 5.89 15.01
N TYR A 27 18.33 6.33 13.94
CA TYR A 27 18.05 7.61 13.32
C TYR A 27 16.66 7.66 12.68
N ILE A 28 16.26 6.60 11.96
CA ILE A 28 14.91 6.47 11.37
C ILE A 28 13.87 6.47 12.50
N ASP A 29 14.08 5.67 13.54
CA ASP A 29 13.17 5.59 14.70
C ASP A 29 13.01 6.94 15.41
N SER A 30 14.06 7.73 15.49
CA SER A 30 14.01 9.08 16.06
C SER A 30 13.18 10.08 15.25
N MET A 31 13.05 9.86 13.93
CA MET A 31 12.22 10.69 13.06
C MET A 31 10.73 10.32 13.11
N GLU A 32 10.43 9.08 13.44
CA GLU A 32 9.07 8.56 13.57
C GLU A 32 8.71 8.46 15.04
N ASN A 33 8.12 9.51 15.61
CA ASN A 33 7.74 9.61 17.03
C ASN A 33 6.79 8.52 17.53
N ASN A 34 6.48 7.47 16.78
CA ASN A 34 5.56 6.38 17.14
C ASN A 34 5.75 5.12 16.29
N ILE A 35 6.92 4.54 16.24
CA ILE A 35 7.00 3.18 15.71
C ILE A 35 6.76 2.19 16.86
N THR A 36 5.51 1.78 17.01
CA THR A 36 5.10 0.61 17.79
C THR A 36 5.86 -0.63 17.30
N ASN A 37 6.38 -1.40 18.24
CA ASN A 37 7.10 -2.66 18.14
C ASN A 37 6.81 -3.51 16.88
N TYR A 38 7.53 -3.29 15.80
CA TYR A 38 7.50 -4.13 14.60
C TYR A 38 8.04 -5.55 14.82
N ASN A 39 8.69 -5.80 15.98
CA ASN A 39 9.42 -7.03 16.27
C ASN A 39 8.55 -8.22 16.70
N GLN A 40 7.23 -8.09 16.78
CA GLN A 40 6.37 -9.16 17.32
C GLN A 40 5.59 -9.99 16.30
N LEU A 41 5.68 -9.70 15.01
CA LEU A 41 4.90 -10.42 14.00
C LEU A 41 5.79 -11.26 13.09
N ASN A 42 6.05 -12.49 13.51
CA ASN A 42 6.72 -13.54 12.72
C ASN A 42 5.84 -14.06 11.56
N GLN A 43 5.01 -13.21 10.94
CA GLN A 43 4.27 -13.62 9.76
C GLN A 43 5.04 -13.23 8.51
N GLU A 44 5.70 -14.21 7.91
CA GLU A 44 6.40 -14.06 6.66
C GLU A 44 5.40 -14.05 5.48
N PHE A 45 5.52 -13.06 4.63
CA PHE A 45 4.87 -13.05 3.32
C PHE A 45 5.88 -13.52 2.27
N TYR A 46 5.43 -14.33 1.34
CA TYR A 46 6.28 -14.91 0.28
C TYR A 46 5.74 -14.52 -1.10
N THR A 47 5.63 -13.21 -1.36
CA THR A 47 5.22 -12.73 -2.68
C THR A 47 6.33 -12.84 -3.72
N LYS A 48 7.54 -13.25 -3.29
CA LYS A 48 8.79 -13.26 -4.06
C LYS A 48 9.27 -11.87 -4.49
N ASN A 49 8.83 -10.83 -3.77
CA ASN A 49 9.32 -9.46 -3.88
C ASN A 49 9.54 -8.89 -2.48
N MET A 50 10.79 -8.65 -2.11
CA MET A 50 11.21 -8.25 -0.77
C MET A 50 10.57 -6.92 -0.32
N ILE A 51 10.42 -5.97 -1.23
CA ILE A 51 9.82 -4.66 -0.92
C ILE A 51 8.32 -4.84 -0.61
N LEU A 52 7.62 -5.61 -1.44
CA LEU A 52 6.21 -5.90 -1.20
C LEU A 52 6.01 -6.65 0.11
N ASP A 53 6.84 -7.67 0.40
CA ASP A 53 6.77 -8.41 1.65
C ASP A 53 6.97 -7.49 2.87
N SER A 54 7.90 -6.54 2.79
CA SER A 54 8.13 -5.55 3.84
C SER A 54 6.91 -4.62 4.04
N ILE A 55 6.32 -4.14 2.97
CA ILE A 55 5.09 -3.33 3.02
C ILE A 55 3.96 -4.12 3.67
N LEU A 56 3.75 -5.37 3.25
CA LEU A 56 2.66 -6.21 3.75
C LEU A 56 2.80 -6.50 5.25
N ARG A 57 4.01 -6.70 5.76
CA ARG A 57 4.27 -6.88 7.21
C ARG A 57 3.83 -5.65 8.00
N VAL A 58 4.27 -4.47 7.60
CA VAL A 58 3.89 -3.19 8.24
C VAL A 58 2.37 -3.01 8.22
N LYS A 59 1.73 -3.20 7.05
CA LYS A 59 0.28 -3.02 6.92
C LYS A 59 -0.51 -4.07 7.68
N LYS A 60 0.01 -5.30 7.81
CA LYS A 60 -0.61 -6.35 8.63
C LYS A 60 -0.63 -5.97 10.11
N SER A 61 0.48 -5.40 10.63
CA SER A 61 0.54 -4.92 12.02
C SER A 61 -0.55 -3.88 12.29
N ILE A 62 -0.67 -2.88 11.43
CA ILE A 62 -1.71 -1.84 11.54
C ILE A 62 -3.13 -2.45 11.47
N CYS A 63 -3.34 -3.43 10.59
CA CYS A 63 -4.63 -4.11 10.48
C CYS A 63 -5.00 -4.86 11.76
N ILE A 64 -4.03 -5.54 12.39
CA ILE A 64 -4.25 -6.26 13.67
C ILE A 64 -4.67 -5.27 14.76
N GLU A 65 -3.96 -4.15 14.91
CA GLU A 65 -4.27 -3.11 15.90
C GLU A 65 -5.68 -2.54 15.71
N LYS A 66 -6.17 -2.48 14.46
CA LYS A 66 -7.49 -1.95 14.09
C LYS A 66 -8.59 -2.99 14.00
N GLY A 67 -8.30 -4.26 14.32
CA GLY A 67 -9.26 -5.36 14.20
C GLY A 67 -9.72 -5.63 12.77
N ILE A 68 -8.81 -5.47 11.79
CA ILE A 68 -9.08 -5.68 10.37
C ILE A 68 -8.51 -7.04 9.95
N ASP A 69 -9.35 -7.91 9.37
CA ASP A 69 -8.91 -9.15 8.74
C ASP A 69 -8.11 -8.85 7.48
N PHE A 70 -6.81 -9.18 7.47
CA PHE A 70 -5.92 -8.90 6.36
C PHE A 70 -5.44 -10.20 5.72
N LEU A 71 -5.99 -10.52 4.55
CA LEU A 71 -5.74 -11.77 3.82
C LEU A 71 -4.93 -11.51 2.56
N VAL A 72 -3.81 -12.22 2.41
CA VAL A 72 -2.90 -12.06 1.27
C VAL A 72 -2.67 -13.42 0.61
N ASP A 73 -2.96 -13.49 -0.69
CA ASP A 73 -2.69 -14.62 -1.58
C ASP A 73 -2.10 -14.07 -2.88
N MET A 74 -0.79 -13.78 -2.85
CA MET A 74 -0.09 -13.07 -3.93
C MET A 74 1.20 -13.75 -4.33
N ASP A 75 1.43 -13.87 -5.63
CA ASP A 75 2.72 -14.12 -6.25
C ASP A 75 3.08 -12.90 -7.12
N PHE A 76 4.23 -12.28 -6.87
CA PHE A 76 4.71 -11.10 -7.59
C PHE A 76 6.03 -11.36 -8.31
N SER A 77 6.42 -12.64 -8.45
CA SER A 77 7.73 -13.08 -8.95
C SER A 77 8.06 -12.63 -10.37
N LYS A 78 7.06 -12.46 -11.23
CA LYS A 78 7.28 -12.08 -12.63
C LYS A 78 7.34 -10.54 -12.84
N ASN A 79 7.15 -9.76 -11.78
CA ASN A 79 7.17 -8.30 -11.82
C ASN A 79 8.44 -7.70 -11.20
N ASN A 80 9.53 -8.49 -11.12
CA ASN A 80 10.81 -8.05 -10.55
C ASN A 80 11.48 -6.90 -11.31
N SER A 81 11.03 -6.59 -12.53
CA SER A 81 11.50 -5.44 -13.31
C SER A 81 10.86 -4.11 -12.88
N MET A 82 9.90 -4.14 -11.97
CA MET A 82 9.32 -2.91 -11.43
C MET A 82 10.30 -2.25 -10.45
N ASP A 83 10.39 -0.92 -10.56
CA ASP A 83 11.17 -0.11 -9.61
C ASP A 83 10.61 -0.25 -8.19
N MET A 84 11.51 -0.35 -7.20
CA MET A 84 11.14 -0.50 -5.78
C MET A 84 10.25 0.64 -5.28
N VAL A 85 10.52 1.88 -5.73
CA VAL A 85 9.72 3.07 -5.38
C VAL A 85 8.32 2.97 -5.98
N ASP A 86 8.20 2.43 -7.18
CA ASP A 86 6.92 2.27 -7.85
C ASP A 86 6.08 1.15 -7.19
N VAL A 87 6.71 0.05 -6.78
CA VAL A 87 6.06 -1.00 -5.96
C VAL A 87 5.54 -0.40 -4.66
N CYS A 88 6.39 0.35 -3.95
CA CYS A 88 6.00 1.03 -2.73
C CYS A 88 4.83 2.00 -2.98
N THR A 89 4.89 2.82 -4.02
CA THR A 89 3.85 3.79 -4.36
C THR A 89 2.52 3.11 -4.64
N ILE A 90 2.51 2.02 -5.38
CA ILE A 90 1.27 1.30 -5.73
C ILE A 90 0.64 0.69 -4.48
N PHE A 91 1.38 -0.19 -3.79
CA PHE A 91 0.81 -1.00 -2.72
C PHE A 91 0.53 -0.21 -1.45
N SER A 92 1.42 0.71 -1.05
CA SER A 92 1.15 1.54 0.14
C SER A 92 -0.09 2.40 -0.05
N ASN A 93 -0.23 3.10 -1.18
CA ASN A 93 -1.40 3.97 -1.40
C ASN A 93 -2.72 3.18 -1.45
N VAL A 94 -2.75 2.01 -2.10
CA VAL A 94 -3.99 1.23 -2.20
C VAL A 94 -4.35 0.62 -0.85
N ILE A 95 -3.37 0.05 -0.12
CA ILE A 95 -3.62 -0.60 1.16
C ILE A 95 -3.99 0.44 2.23
N ASP A 96 -3.34 1.62 2.25
CA ASP A 96 -3.70 2.71 3.18
C ASP A 96 -5.14 3.19 2.96
N ASN A 97 -5.55 3.36 1.71
CA ASN A 97 -6.94 3.68 1.40
C ASN A 97 -7.91 2.60 1.88
N ALA A 98 -7.52 1.32 1.77
CA ALA A 98 -8.33 0.18 2.24
C ALA A 98 -8.45 0.17 3.78
N ILE A 99 -7.32 0.38 4.50
CA ILE A 99 -7.29 0.48 5.96
C ILE A 99 -8.15 1.65 6.43
N GLU A 100 -8.00 2.84 5.84
CA GLU A 100 -8.80 4.00 6.18
C GLU A 100 -10.30 3.78 5.96
N ALA A 101 -10.68 3.03 4.93
CA ALA A 101 -12.08 2.73 4.66
C ALA A 101 -12.66 1.74 5.67
N CYS A 102 -11.88 0.72 6.07
CA CYS A 102 -12.26 -0.23 7.11
C CYS A 102 -12.32 0.42 8.50
N ASP A 103 -11.38 1.32 8.80
CA ASP A 103 -11.29 2.00 10.10
C ASP A 103 -12.53 2.85 10.42
N LYS A 104 -13.21 3.36 9.38
CA LYS A 104 -14.46 4.14 9.49
C LYS A 104 -15.71 3.30 9.75
N ILE A 105 -15.57 1.98 9.87
CA ILE A 105 -16.68 1.07 10.14
C ILE A 105 -16.85 0.97 11.67
N ASP A 106 -17.87 1.62 12.21
CA ASP A 106 -18.21 1.55 13.63
C ASP A 106 -19.33 0.54 13.93
N GLU A 107 -19.90 -0.07 12.87
CA GLU A 107 -21.00 -1.02 12.97
C GLU A 107 -20.48 -2.41 13.37
N PRO A 108 -20.87 -2.97 14.54
CA PRO A 108 -20.34 -4.23 15.07
C PRO A 108 -20.68 -5.46 14.21
N ASN A 109 -21.73 -5.37 13.39
CA ASN A 109 -22.18 -6.45 12.52
C ASN A 109 -21.49 -6.47 11.15
N ILE A 110 -20.61 -5.51 10.86
CA ILE A 110 -19.89 -5.45 9.59
C ILE A 110 -18.43 -5.83 9.83
N SER A 111 -18.02 -6.97 9.27
CA SER A 111 -16.62 -7.43 9.33
C SER A 111 -15.72 -6.48 8.56
N LYS A 112 -14.66 -5.99 9.21
CA LYS A 112 -13.58 -5.21 8.59
C LYS A 112 -12.63 -6.16 7.90
N LYS A 113 -12.53 -6.10 6.57
CA LYS A 113 -11.73 -7.06 5.81
C LYS A 113 -11.01 -6.40 4.65
N ILE A 114 -9.75 -6.81 4.44
CA ILE A 114 -8.93 -6.46 3.29
C ILE A 114 -8.38 -7.75 2.68
N ILE A 115 -8.55 -7.93 1.37
CA ILE A 115 -8.10 -9.11 0.63
C ILE A 115 -7.20 -8.64 -0.51
N LEU A 116 -5.99 -9.21 -0.58
CA LEU A 116 -5.07 -9.03 -1.68
C LEU A 116 -4.88 -10.36 -2.40
N LYS A 117 -5.05 -10.36 -3.73
CA LYS A 117 -4.82 -11.53 -4.58
C LYS A 117 -4.06 -11.13 -5.84
N SER A 118 -3.25 -12.06 -6.36
CA SER A 118 -2.68 -11.91 -7.69
C SER A 118 -2.82 -13.17 -8.53
N LYS A 119 -2.83 -13.00 -9.85
CA LYS A 119 -2.88 -14.08 -10.81
C LYS A 119 -2.15 -13.69 -12.08
N TYR A 120 -1.44 -14.65 -12.68
CA TYR A 120 -0.82 -14.48 -14.00
C TYR A 120 -1.70 -15.12 -15.06
N ILE A 121 -2.22 -14.32 -16.00
CA ILE A 121 -3.11 -14.78 -17.08
C ILE A 121 -2.68 -14.07 -18.37
N ASP A 122 -2.42 -14.83 -19.41
CA ASP A 122 -2.18 -14.31 -20.77
C ASP A 122 -1.15 -13.17 -20.88
N GLY A 123 -0.04 -13.27 -20.15
CA GLY A 123 1.00 -12.25 -20.18
C GLY A 123 0.72 -11.04 -19.26
N LEU A 124 -0.37 -11.09 -18.48
CA LEU A 124 -0.74 -10.06 -17.54
C LEU A 124 -0.62 -10.56 -16.10
N CYS A 125 -0.02 -9.76 -15.23
CA CYS A 125 -0.18 -9.85 -13.79
C CYS A 125 -1.46 -9.11 -13.41
N ILE A 126 -2.44 -9.83 -12.92
CA ILE A 126 -3.71 -9.27 -12.44
C ILE A 126 -3.66 -9.24 -10.91
N ILE A 127 -3.73 -8.05 -10.32
CA ILE A 127 -3.74 -7.85 -8.89
C ILE A 127 -5.13 -7.33 -8.51
N LEU A 128 -5.72 -7.91 -7.48
CA LEU A 128 -7.01 -7.51 -6.94
C LEU A 128 -6.83 -7.17 -5.47
N ILE A 129 -7.23 -5.97 -5.10
CA ILE A 129 -7.26 -5.50 -3.71
C ILE A 129 -8.70 -5.09 -3.42
N GLU A 130 -9.31 -5.79 -2.48
CA GLU A 130 -10.71 -5.59 -2.07
C GLU A 130 -10.77 -5.23 -0.59
N ASN A 131 -11.59 -4.26 -0.23
CA ASN A 131 -11.87 -3.93 1.17
C ASN A 131 -13.35 -3.69 1.44
N THR A 132 -13.75 -3.95 2.68
CA THR A 132 -15.05 -3.50 3.22
C THR A 132 -15.09 -1.99 3.40
N LYS A 133 -16.25 -1.39 3.21
CA LYS A 133 -16.55 0.03 3.45
C LYS A 133 -18.01 0.25 3.76
N ILE A 134 -18.34 1.34 4.43
CA ILE A 134 -19.73 1.79 4.67
C ILE A 134 -20.04 3.11 3.95
N ASN A 135 -19.01 3.87 3.61
CA ASN A 135 -19.18 5.21 3.03
C ASN A 135 -19.55 5.16 1.56
N GLU A 136 -20.38 6.12 1.11
CA GLU A 136 -20.60 6.35 -0.30
C GLU A 136 -19.31 6.84 -0.98
N VAL A 137 -19.03 6.31 -2.16
CA VAL A 137 -17.89 6.75 -2.98
C VAL A 137 -18.29 7.99 -3.75
N LYS A 138 -17.80 9.15 -3.34
CA LYS A 138 -18.04 10.41 -4.05
C LYS A 138 -17.16 10.49 -5.30
N LYS A 139 -17.80 10.64 -6.47
CA LYS A 139 -17.12 10.91 -7.74
C LYS A 139 -17.25 12.39 -8.11
N ARG A 140 -16.17 13.05 -8.46
CA ARG A 140 -16.18 14.37 -9.09
C ARG A 140 -15.33 14.31 -10.36
N LYS A 141 -15.98 14.51 -11.52
CA LYS A 141 -15.33 14.61 -12.85
C LYS A 141 -14.25 13.56 -13.09
N LYS A 142 -14.56 12.25 -13.05
CA LYS A 142 -13.64 11.11 -13.27
C LYS A 142 -12.59 10.84 -12.17
N LEU A 143 -12.58 11.55 -11.06
CA LEU A 143 -11.68 11.33 -9.93
C LEU A 143 -12.48 10.84 -8.72
N PHE A 144 -11.96 9.84 -8.02
CA PHE A 144 -12.52 9.40 -6.73
C PHE A 144 -12.11 10.40 -5.65
N LEU A 145 -13.09 10.98 -4.96
CA LEU A 145 -12.84 11.90 -3.85
C LEU A 145 -12.93 11.14 -2.53
N THR A 146 -12.04 11.46 -1.63
CA THR A 146 -12.10 11.01 -0.25
C THR A 146 -12.84 12.03 0.63
N ASN A 147 -13.52 11.55 1.69
CA ASN A 147 -14.33 12.37 2.59
C ASN A 147 -13.52 13.13 3.66
N LYS A 148 -12.23 13.38 3.44
CA LYS A 148 -11.41 14.11 4.42
C LYS A 148 -11.55 15.64 4.27
N GLU A 149 -11.62 16.35 5.38
CA GLU A 149 -11.79 17.81 5.46
C GLU A 149 -10.66 18.61 4.78
N ASN A 150 -9.50 18.00 4.54
CA ASN A 150 -8.40 18.57 3.77
C ASN A 150 -8.42 18.08 2.32
N SER A 151 -9.35 18.61 1.52
CA SER A 151 -9.61 18.20 0.14
C SER A 151 -8.44 18.40 -0.85
N ASN A 152 -7.40 19.14 -0.49
CA ASN A 152 -6.28 19.45 -1.37
C ASN A 152 -5.15 18.39 -1.38
N MET A 153 -5.10 17.44 -0.45
CA MET A 153 -4.08 16.39 -0.40
C MET A 153 -4.60 14.98 -0.71
N HIS A 154 -5.92 14.78 -0.84
CA HIS A 154 -6.53 13.45 -0.91
C HIS A 154 -7.31 13.26 -2.22
N GLY A 155 -6.89 12.51 -3.04
CA GLY A 155 -7.17 12.17 -4.44
C GLY A 155 -5.84 11.85 -5.13
N ILE A 156 -4.75 12.24 -4.48
CA ILE A 156 -3.39 12.10 -5.01
C ILE A 156 -2.96 10.62 -4.99
N GLY A 157 -3.32 9.87 -3.94
CA GLY A 157 -2.88 8.48 -3.78
C GLY A 157 -3.30 7.57 -4.92
N LEU A 158 -4.60 7.48 -5.22
CA LEU A 158 -5.10 6.65 -6.33
C LEU A 158 -4.71 7.22 -7.71
N THR A 159 -4.54 8.52 -7.83
CA THR A 159 -4.01 9.16 -9.05
C THR A 159 -2.55 8.76 -9.27
N ASN A 160 -1.73 8.75 -8.20
CA ASN A 160 -0.36 8.29 -8.25
C ASN A 160 -0.29 6.79 -8.62
N VAL A 161 -1.15 5.96 -8.04
CA VAL A 161 -1.25 4.53 -8.40
C VAL A 161 -1.50 4.38 -9.89
N LYS A 162 -2.51 5.07 -10.43
CA LYS A 162 -2.83 5.01 -11.85
C LYS A 162 -1.64 5.42 -12.72
N ARG A 163 -1.03 6.58 -12.45
CA ARG A 163 0.13 7.09 -13.19
C ARG A 163 1.33 6.17 -13.09
N THR A 164 1.56 5.55 -11.93
CA THR A 164 2.66 4.60 -11.74
C THR A 164 2.43 3.31 -12.52
N VAL A 165 1.22 2.76 -12.51
CA VAL A 165 0.87 1.55 -13.28
C VAL A 165 0.97 1.81 -14.79
N GLU A 166 0.57 2.99 -15.27
CA GLU A 166 0.69 3.40 -16.67
C GLU A 166 2.14 3.43 -17.18
N LYS A 167 3.16 3.68 -16.32
CA LYS A 167 4.59 3.57 -16.70
C LYS A 167 4.96 2.14 -17.19
N TYR A 168 4.24 1.15 -16.71
CA TYR A 168 4.43 -0.26 -17.04
C TYR A 168 3.43 -0.77 -18.07
N PHE A 169 2.81 0.13 -18.83
CA PHE A 169 1.75 -0.18 -19.80
C PHE A 169 0.57 -0.93 -19.19
N GLY A 170 0.35 -0.74 -17.89
CA GLY A 170 -0.72 -1.35 -17.13
C GLY A 170 -1.96 -0.48 -17.06
N GLU A 171 -3.03 -1.06 -16.53
CA GLU A 171 -4.32 -0.41 -16.34
C GLU A 171 -4.81 -0.60 -14.90
N VAL A 172 -5.51 0.40 -14.36
CA VAL A 172 -6.16 0.34 -13.04
C VAL A 172 -7.65 0.58 -13.20
N ILE A 173 -8.45 -0.35 -12.70
CA ILE A 173 -9.91 -0.25 -12.66
C ILE A 173 -10.38 -0.20 -11.21
N PHE A 174 -11.21 0.78 -10.90
CA PHE A 174 -11.85 0.95 -9.60
C PHE A 174 -13.33 0.60 -9.72
N THR A 175 -13.77 -0.36 -8.90
CA THR A 175 -15.18 -0.72 -8.79
C THR A 175 -15.64 -0.69 -7.34
N HIS A 176 -16.91 -0.49 -7.10
CA HIS A 176 -17.46 -0.47 -5.76
C HIS A 176 -18.92 -0.94 -5.75
N SER A 177 -19.28 -1.57 -4.65
CA SER A 177 -20.66 -1.84 -4.26
C SER A 177 -21.06 -0.95 -3.07
N LYS A 178 -22.18 -1.25 -2.46
CA LYS A 178 -22.58 -0.60 -1.20
C LYS A 178 -21.53 -0.80 -0.10
N ASN A 179 -21.02 -2.03 0.05
CA ASN A 179 -20.19 -2.44 1.19
C ASN A 179 -18.75 -2.82 0.80
N THR A 180 -18.36 -2.76 -0.46
CA THR A 180 -17.01 -3.11 -0.92
C THR A 180 -16.44 -2.07 -1.85
N PHE A 181 -15.11 -1.95 -1.84
CA PHE A 181 -14.33 -1.23 -2.84
C PHE A 181 -13.27 -2.17 -3.39
N ILE A 182 -13.09 -2.19 -4.69
CA ILE A 182 -12.16 -3.08 -5.38
C ILE A 182 -11.25 -2.26 -6.28
N VAL A 183 -9.95 -2.44 -6.11
CA VAL A 183 -8.92 -1.97 -7.03
C VAL A 183 -8.41 -3.18 -7.80
N LYS A 184 -8.57 -3.17 -9.12
CA LYS A 184 -8.00 -4.17 -10.03
C LYS A 184 -6.89 -3.51 -10.82
N ILE A 185 -5.67 -4.06 -10.72
CA ILE A 185 -4.49 -3.60 -11.43
C ILE A 185 -4.09 -4.71 -12.41
N MET A 186 -3.81 -4.35 -13.65
CA MET A 186 -3.35 -5.26 -14.70
C MET A 186 -2.05 -4.72 -15.26
N ILE A 187 -0.96 -5.49 -15.14
CA ILE A 187 0.39 -5.09 -15.58
C ILE A 187 0.94 -6.18 -16.49
N PRO A 188 1.34 -5.86 -17.73
CA PRO A 188 2.07 -6.79 -18.57
C PRO A 188 3.38 -7.23 -17.92
N TYR A 189 3.72 -8.51 -17.99
CA TYR A 189 5.04 -9.00 -17.60
C TYR A 189 5.76 -9.60 -18.80
N LYS A 190 7.07 -9.41 -18.86
CA LYS A 190 7.90 -10.09 -19.88
C LYS A 190 8.05 -11.55 -19.50
N LYS A 191 7.82 -12.44 -20.47
CA LYS A 191 8.11 -13.88 -20.33
C LYS A 191 9.61 -14.11 -20.21
#